data_2d0b5db7cf6f161a1669a1caaec55b90
#
_entry.id   2d0b5db7cf6f161a1669a1caaec55b90
#
_cell.length_a   1.000
_cell.length_b   1.000
_cell.length_c   1.000
_cell.angle_alpha   90.00
_cell.angle_beta   90.00
_cell.angle_gamma   90.00
#
_symmetry.space_group_name_H-M   'P 1'
#
loop_
_entity.id
_entity.type
_entity.pdbx_description
1 polymer ?
#
loop_
_entity_poly.entity_id
_entity_poly.type
_entity_poly.pdbx_seq_one_letter_code
_entity_poly.pdbx_strand_id
1 'polypeptide(L)'
;MKEEDLILGDGRTLHFYDHPPPRRDTELAVFWHHGTPNIGRPPEPLFAVAEELGIRWIGIDRPGYGGSTPCTGRDVAAIADDVARVAERLGIKRFAVMGHSGGGPHALACATQLSDRVVAAVSIAGLAPIDAPGLDWYAGMGAFGAASLRAAAQGRAAKVYHEGLGLEFDREMFTPEDWDALAGSWSWFDSVITPAVAKGLDGLIDDDLAYVTPWGFDPARIVCPVLLVHGQRDRMVPASHSEWLAQRCRSSELWQRPDDGHLSVLNYAASSLIWLRGQLRTD
;
A
#
# COMPACT_ATOMS: atom_id res chain seq x y z
N MET A 1 4.64 -18.17 -8.84
CA MET A 1 5.27 -16.87 -8.50
C MET A 1 6.77 -17.05 -8.54
N LYS A 2 7.51 -16.06 -9.09
CA LYS A 2 8.98 -15.99 -9.09
C LYS A 2 9.39 -14.87 -8.15
N GLU A 3 10.57 -15.01 -7.56
CA GLU A 3 11.20 -14.03 -6.69
C GLU A 3 12.57 -13.71 -7.26
N GLU A 4 12.93 -12.44 -7.35
CA GLU A 4 14.20 -11.99 -7.91
C GLU A 4 14.75 -10.81 -7.09
N ASP A 5 16.08 -10.69 -7.07
CA ASP A 5 16.80 -9.54 -6.53
C ASP A 5 17.33 -8.67 -7.66
N LEU A 6 17.03 -7.37 -7.61
CA LEU A 6 17.57 -6.36 -8.50
C LEU A 6 18.59 -5.51 -7.75
N ILE A 7 19.82 -5.52 -8.22
CA ILE A 7 20.86 -4.62 -7.70
C ILE A 7 20.71 -3.26 -8.37
N LEU A 8 20.46 -2.23 -7.58
CA LEU A 8 20.31 -0.86 -8.02
C LEU A 8 21.66 -0.17 -8.22
N GLY A 9 21.68 0.94 -8.96
CA GLY A 9 22.90 1.69 -9.25
C GLY A 9 23.59 2.31 -8.03
N ASP A 10 22.88 2.45 -6.91
CA ASP A 10 23.39 2.91 -5.62
C ASP A 10 23.88 1.77 -4.72
N GLY A 11 23.85 0.53 -5.21
CA GLY A 11 24.29 -0.68 -4.51
C GLY A 11 23.23 -1.33 -3.61
N ARG A 12 22.03 -0.75 -3.49
CA ARG A 12 20.93 -1.39 -2.77
C ARG A 12 20.44 -2.62 -3.54
N THR A 13 19.98 -3.63 -2.81
CA THR A 13 19.20 -4.74 -3.33
C THR A 13 17.72 -4.41 -3.20
N LEU A 14 16.98 -4.63 -4.26
CA LEU A 14 15.51 -4.53 -4.28
C LEU A 14 14.95 -5.92 -4.57
N HIS A 15 14.27 -6.52 -3.61
CA HIS A 15 13.62 -7.81 -3.74
C HIS A 15 12.22 -7.62 -4.31
N PHE A 16 11.85 -8.42 -5.33
CA PHE A 16 10.54 -8.32 -5.95
C PHE A 16 9.97 -9.68 -6.33
N TYR A 17 8.66 -9.70 -6.49
CA TYR A 17 7.84 -10.85 -6.84
C TYR A 17 7.20 -10.62 -8.20
N ASP A 18 7.19 -11.66 -9.04
CA ASP A 18 6.54 -11.69 -10.35
C ASP A 18 5.61 -12.90 -10.45
N HIS A 19 4.32 -12.66 -10.55
CA HIS A 19 3.29 -13.68 -10.68
C HIS A 19 2.46 -13.45 -11.95
N PRO A 20 2.94 -13.95 -13.12
CA PRO A 20 2.22 -13.81 -14.37
C PRO A 20 0.98 -14.70 -14.40
N PRO A 21 -0.11 -14.30 -15.09
CA PRO A 21 -1.24 -15.15 -15.34
C PRO A 21 -0.86 -16.29 -16.31
N PRO A 22 -1.59 -17.41 -16.32
CA PRO A 22 -1.35 -18.53 -17.25
C PRO A 22 -1.53 -18.13 -18.72
N ARG A 23 -2.43 -17.18 -19.00
CA ARG A 23 -2.71 -16.63 -20.34
C ARG A 23 -2.16 -15.20 -20.43
N ARG A 24 -1.42 -14.91 -21.52
CA ARG A 24 -0.72 -13.64 -21.71
C ARG A 24 -1.34 -12.70 -22.73
N ASP A 25 -2.41 -13.11 -23.41
CA ASP A 25 -2.94 -12.40 -24.58
C ASP A 25 -3.56 -11.02 -24.26
N THR A 26 -3.85 -10.76 -22.98
CA THR A 26 -4.45 -9.49 -22.52
C THR A 26 -3.92 -9.08 -21.16
N GLU A 27 -2.61 -9.25 -20.94
CA GLU A 27 -1.97 -9.01 -19.64
C GLU A 27 -2.08 -7.54 -19.19
N LEU A 28 -2.60 -7.31 -18.00
CA LEU A 28 -2.45 -6.08 -17.24
C LEU A 28 -1.48 -6.32 -16.08
N ALA A 29 -0.33 -5.68 -16.09
CA ALA A 29 0.53 -5.67 -14.91
C ALA A 29 -0.06 -4.77 -13.81
N VAL A 30 -0.14 -5.28 -12.59
CA VAL A 30 -0.55 -4.53 -11.40
C VAL A 30 0.57 -4.61 -10.38
N PHE A 31 1.13 -3.46 -10.00
CA PHE A 31 2.08 -3.37 -8.89
C PHE A 31 1.31 -3.30 -7.58
N TRP A 32 1.56 -4.29 -6.71
CA TRP A 32 1.02 -4.36 -5.36
C TRP A 32 1.93 -3.61 -4.39
N HIS A 33 1.36 -2.64 -3.70
CA HIS A 33 2.01 -1.94 -2.60
C HIS A 33 1.48 -2.46 -1.28
N HIS A 34 2.33 -3.18 -0.57
CA HIS A 34 1.98 -3.84 0.68
C HIS A 34 1.72 -2.86 1.84
N GLY A 35 0.96 -3.30 2.85
CA GLY A 35 0.75 -2.58 4.11
C GLY A 35 2.00 -2.51 4.98
N THR A 36 1.87 -1.93 6.16
CA THR A 36 2.95 -1.78 7.14
C THR A 36 2.55 -2.51 8.44
N PRO A 37 3.35 -3.49 8.94
CA PRO A 37 4.53 -4.08 8.31
C PRO A 37 4.17 -5.32 7.48
N ASN A 38 4.49 -5.35 6.21
CA ASN A 38 4.36 -6.56 5.37
C ASN A 38 5.57 -6.66 4.43
N ILE A 39 5.79 -7.85 3.85
CA ILE A 39 6.61 -7.99 2.64
C ILE A 39 5.78 -7.74 1.38
N GLY A 40 6.45 -7.50 0.26
CA GLY A 40 5.82 -7.16 -1.02
C GLY A 40 5.13 -8.30 -1.75
N ARG A 41 5.06 -9.50 -1.17
CA ARG A 41 4.38 -10.64 -1.80
C ARG A 41 2.94 -10.27 -2.16
N PRO A 42 2.52 -10.45 -3.44
CA PRO A 42 1.14 -10.15 -3.87
C PRO A 42 0.09 -10.96 -3.12
N PRO A 43 -1.15 -10.43 -2.98
CA PRO A 43 -2.20 -11.03 -2.17
C PRO A 43 -2.74 -12.33 -2.80
N GLU A 44 -2.36 -13.46 -2.24
CA GLU A 44 -2.76 -14.79 -2.69
C GLU A 44 -4.29 -14.99 -2.74
N PRO A 45 -5.09 -14.41 -1.82
CA PRO A 45 -6.55 -14.48 -1.92
C PRO A 45 -7.14 -13.92 -3.22
N LEU A 46 -6.39 -13.10 -3.94
CA LEU A 46 -6.83 -12.48 -5.20
C LEU A 46 -6.30 -13.20 -6.46
N PHE A 47 -5.52 -14.27 -6.32
CA PHE A 47 -4.89 -14.91 -7.48
C PHE A 47 -5.91 -15.49 -8.46
N ALA A 48 -6.96 -16.14 -7.98
CA ALA A 48 -7.99 -16.72 -8.85
C ALA A 48 -8.69 -15.65 -9.72
N VAL A 49 -9.13 -14.57 -9.10
CA VAL A 49 -9.78 -13.48 -9.85
C VAL A 49 -8.79 -12.74 -10.75
N ALA A 50 -7.55 -12.58 -10.34
CA ALA A 50 -6.50 -11.98 -11.16
C ALA A 50 -6.20 -12.82 -12.40
N GLU A 51 -6.18 -14.16 -12.27
CA GLU A 51 -6.02 -15.08 -13.38
C GLU A 51 -7.16 -14.95 -14.40
N GLU A 52 -8.41 -14.91 -13.95
CA GLU A 52 -9.59 -14.71 -14.80
C GLU A 52 -9.55 -13.37 -15.55
N LEU A 53 -9.02 -12.33 -14.91
CA LEU A 53 -8.90 -10.99 -15.48
C LEU A 53 -7.64 -10.78 -16.32
N GLY A 54 -6.74 -11.77 -16.43
CA GLY A 54 -5.46 -11.63 -17.11
C GLY A 54 -4.52 -10.63 -16.44
N ILE A 55 -4.51 -10.58 -15.10
CA ILE A 55 -3.67 -9.70 -14.32
C ILE A 55 -2.35 -10.41 -13.96
N ARG A 56 -1.23 -9.72 -14.22
CA ARG A 56 0.10 -10.07 -13.74
C ARG A 56 0.40 -9.27 -12.48
N TRP A 57 0.60 -9.94 -11.37
CA TRP A 57 1.01 -9.29 -10.15
C TRP A 57 2.51 -9.07 -10.08
N ILE A 58 2.90 -7.84 -9.74
CA ILE A 58 4.25 -7.49 -9.37
C ILE A 58 4.21 -6.94 -7.94
N GLY A 59 5.05 -7.45 -7.06
CA GLY A 59 5.19 -6.95 -5.70
C GLY A 59 6.64 -6.58 -5.44
N ILE A 60 6.88 -5.62 -4.56
CA ILE A 60 8.22 -5.17 -4.17
C ILE A 60 8.26 -5.11 -2.65
N ASP A 61 9.27 -5.73 -2.06
CA ASP A 61 9.60 -5.45 -0.66
C ASP A 61 10.09 -4.01 -0.59
N ARG A 62 9.33 -3.11 0.05
CA ARG A 62 9.85 -1.74 0.26
C ARG A 62 11.18 -1.78 1.01
N PRO A 63 12.06 -0.78 0.82
CA PRO A 63 13.34 -0.73 1.50
C PRO A 63 13.22 -0.97 3.00
N GLY A 64 14.02 -1.92 3.52
CA GLY A 64 14.02 -2.32 4.93
C GLY A 64 13.12 -3.51 5.26
N TYR A 65 12.34 -4.03 4.31
CA TYR A 65 11.57 -5.26 4.48
C TYR A 65 12.17 -6.42 3.70
N GLY A 66 11.88 -7.63 4.19
CA GLY A 66 12.14 -8.88 3.49
C GLY A 66 13.55 -9.01 2.93
N GLY A 67 13.68 -9.01 1.62
CA GLY A 67 14.94 -9.11 0.88
C GLY A 67 15.56 -7.76 0.50
N SER A 68 14.83 -6.64 0.67
CA SER A 68 15.30 -5.32 0.24
C SER A 68 16.19 -4.63 1.26
N THR A 69 17.27 -4.00 0.76
CA THR A 69 18.17 -3.18 1.58
C THR A 69 17.45 -1.98 2.17
N PRO A 70 17.66 -1.61 3.45
CA PRO A 70 17.11 -0.38 4.03
C PRO A 70 17.53 0.88 3.27
N CYS A 71 16.64 1.89 3.23
CA CYS A 71 16.87 3.21 2.68
C CYS A 71 16.33 4.27 3.64
N THR A 72 17.15 4.62 4.64
CA THR A 72 16.76 5.55 5.69
C THR A 72 16.55 6.95 5.14
N GLY A 73 15.46 7.60 5.62
CA GLY A 73 15.14 8.98 5.23
C GLY A 73 14.40 9.10 3.89
N ARG A 74 13.95 7.98 3.31
CA ARG A 74 13.05 8.00 2.15
C ARG A 74 11.71 8.65 2.50
N ASP A 75 11.14 9.36 1.58
CA ASP A 75 9.74 9.79 1.61
C ASP A 75 8.83 8.76 0.90
N VAL A 76 7.54 9.07 0.84
CA VAL A 76 6.57 8.21 0.15
C VAL A 76 6.80 8.20 -1.36
N ALA A 77 7.26 9.32 -1.95
CA ALA A 77 7.50 9.44 -3.39
C ALA A 77 8.64 8.55 -3.90
N ALA A 78 9.62 8.25 -3.05
CA ALA A 78 10.82 7.48 -3.42
C ALA A 78 10.50 6.09 -4.00
N ILE A 79 9.35 5.47 -3.65
CA ILE A 79 8.95 4.17 -4.20
C ILE A 79 8.76 4.17 -5.71
N ALA A 80 8.44 5.32 -6.30
CA ALA A 80 8.21 5.42 -7.74
C ALA A 80 9.46 5.06 -8.56
N ASP A 81 10.64 5.45 -8.08
CA ASP A 81 11.90 5.07 -8.72
C ASP A 81 12.14 3.56 -8.65
N ASP A 82 11.91 2.94 -7.49
CA ASP A 82 12.05 1.49 -7.32
C ASP A 82 11.08 0.73 -8.25
N VAL A 83 9.81 1.16 -8.34
CA VAL A 83 8.81 0.60 -9.27
C VAL A 83 9.24 0.78 -10.73
N ALA A 84 9.76 1.94 -11.10
CA ALA A 84 10.24 2.19 -12.46
C ALA A 84 11.38 1.23 -12.84
N ARG A 85 12.33 0.97 -11.92
CA ARG A 85 13.44 0.03 -12.13
C ARG A 85 12.98 -1.42 -12.30
N VAL A 86 12.04 -1.87 -11.45
CA VAL A 86 11.46 -3.22 -11.60
C VAL A 86 10.67 -3.34 -12.90
N ALA A 87 9.87 -2.33 -13.25
CA ALA A 87 9.12 -2.32 -14.52
C ALA A 87 10.05 -2.34 -15.74
N GLU A 88 11.17 -1.60 -15.72
CA GLU A 88 12.21 -1.65 -16.75
C GLU A 88 12.84 -3.04 -16.86
N ARG A 89 13.23 -3.64 -15.72
CA ARG A 89 13.80 -5.00 -15.63
C ARG A 89 12.87 -6.04 -16.25
N LEU A 90 11.55 -5.88 -16.09
CA LEU A 90 10.52 -6.80 -16.58
C LEU A 90 9.98 -6.43 -17.98
N GLY A 91 10.43 -5.34 -18.59
CA GLY A 91 9.96 -4.85 -19.88
C GLY A 91 8.50 -4.34 -19.86
N ILE A 92 7.99 -3.97 -18.69
CA ILE A 92 6.62 -3.47 -18.50
C ILE A 92 6.59 -1.96 -18.78
N LYS A 93 5.87 -1.54 -19.80
CA LYS A 93 5.77 -0.13 -20.19
C LYS A 93 4.65 0.60 -19.46
N ARG A 94 3.45 0.02 -19.43
CA ARG A 94 2.25 0.57 -18.77
C ARG A 94 1.71 -0.44 -17.78
N PHE A 95 1.22 0.02 -16.64
CA PHE A 95 0.74 -0.82 -15.55
C PHE A 95 -0.26 -0.07 -14.67
N ALA A 96 -1.04 -0.79 -13.89
CA ALA A 96 -1.82 -0.23 -12.79
C ALA A 96 -1.09 -0.43 -11.46
N VAL A 97 -1.51 0.32 -10.45
CA VAL A 97 -0.98 0.24 -9.08
C VAL A 97 -2.13 -0.01 -8.10
N MET A 98 -1.89 -0.82 -7.09
CA MET A 98 -2.86 -1.11 -6.04
C MET A 98 -2.15 -1.21 -4.70
N GLY A 99 -2.67 -0.55 -3.67
CA GLY A 99 -2.08 -0.58 -2.35
C GLY A 99 -3.13 -0.69 -1.24
N HIS A 100 -2.74 -1.32 -0.12
CA HIS A 100 -3.55 -1.43 1.07
C HIS A 100 -2.86 -0.75 2.25
N SER A 101 -3.63 -0.05 3.11
CA SER A 101 -3.09 0.59 4.32
C SER A 101 -1.92 1.52 3.97
N GLY A 102 -0.75 1.35 4.61
CA GLY A 102 0.49 2.04 4.24
C GLY A 102 0.92 1.91 2.79
N GLY A 103 0.41 0.92 2.04
CA GLY A 103 0.64 0.80 0.60
C GLY A 103 -0.17 1.78 -0.26
N GLY A 104 -1.28 2.30 0.26
CA GLY A 104 -2.12 3.27 -0.45
C GLY A 104 -1.37 4.54 -0.88
N PRO A 105 -0.70 5.25 0.03
CA PRO A 105 0.17 6.39 -0.30
C PRO A 105 1.20 6.08 -1.38
N HIS A 106 1.84 4.91 -1.31
CA HIS A 106 2.84 4.49 -2.29
C HIS A 106 2.25 4.22 -3.68
N ALA A 107 1.02 3.67 -3.77
CA ALA A 107 0.30 3.54 -5.03
C ALA A 107 -0.02 4.93 -5.64
N LEU A 108 -0.45 5.89 -4.82
CA LEU A 108 -0.70 7.26 -5.26
C LEU A 108 0.57 8.01 -5.67
N ALA A 109 1.71 7.72 -5.01
CA ALA A 109 3.02 8.23 -5.41
C ALA A 109 3.39 7.78 -6.83
N CYS A 110 3.25 6.49 -7.12
CA CYS A 110 3.50 5.96 -8.46
C CYS A 110 2.55 6.58 -9.50
N ALA A 111 1.26 6.75 -9.18
CA ALA A 111 0.29 7.38 -10.07
C ALA A 111 0.64 8.85 -10.39
N THR A 112 1.31 9.54 -9.46
CA THR A 112 1.74 10.94 -9.65
C THR A 112 3.06 11.01 -10.42
N GLN A 113 4.06 10.26 -10.00
CA GLN A 113 5.43 10.39 -10.50
C GLN A 113 5.66 9.65 -11.82
N LEU A 114 4.87 8.60 -12.10
CA LEU A 114 4.94 7.78 -13.31
C LEU A 114 3.67 7.92 -14.15
N SER A 115 3.17 9.15 -14.28
CA SER A 115 1.86 9.47 -14.91
C SER A 115 1.74 9.07 -16.38
N ASP A 116 2.85 8.88 -17.08
CA ASP A 116 2.93 8.37 -18.47
C ASP A 116 2.85 6.83 -18.54
N ARG A 117 3.04 6.14 -17.41
CA ARG A 117 3.08 4.68 -17.31
C ARG A 117 1.92 4.09 -16.51
N VAL A 118 1.45 4.78 -15.47
CA VAL A 118 0.37 4.31 -14.59
C VAL A 118 -0.98 4.60 -15.24
N VAL A 119 -1.74 3.53 -15.54
CA VAL A 119 -3.03 3.62 -16.23
C VAL A 119 -4.20 3.84 -15.26
N ALA A 120 -4.10 3.35 -14.04
CA ALA A 120 -5.07 3.56 -12.97
C ALA A 120 -4.46 3.21 -11.62
N ALA A 121 -5.02 3.73 -10.54
CA ALA A 121 -4.57 3.48 -9.17
C ALA A 121 -5.73 3.07 -8.25
N VAL A 122 -5.45 2.15 -7.32
CA VAL A 122 -6.35 1.77 -6.22
C VAL A 122 -5.66 1.97 -4.89
N SER A 123 -6.30 2.68 -3.97
CA SER A 123 -5.88 2.80 -2.57
C SER A 123 -7.00 2.26 -1.67
N ILE A 124 -6.72 1.18 -0.95
CA ILE A 124 -7.64 0.56 0.00
C ILE A 124 -7.18 0.90 1.42
N ALA A 125 -8.05 1.50 2.23
CA ALA A 125 -7.76 1.89 3.62
C ALA A 125 -6.45 2.69 3.75
N GLY A 126 -6.14 3.56 2.77
CA GLY A 126 -4.89 4.30 2.70
C GLY A 126 -4.92 5.63 3.45
N LEU A 127 -3.74 6.07 3.88
CA LEU A 127 -3.51 7.36 4.54
C LEU A 127 -3.65 8.53 3.56
N ALA A 128 -3.95 9.73 4.09
CA ALA A 128 -3.75 11.02 3.43
C ALA A 128 -2.42 11.65 3.91
N PRO A 129 -1.88 12.68 3.21
CA PRO A 129 -0.70 13.41 3.67
C PRO A 129 -0.88 14.00 5.07
N ILE A 130 0.19 14.00 5.87
CA ILE A 130 0.14 14.54 7.24
C ILE A 130 -0.21 16.04 7.27
N ASP A 131 0.19 16.76 6.25
CA ASP A 131 -0.06 18.19 6.06
C ASP A 131 -1.35 18.50 5.29
N ALA A 132 -2.26 17.51 5.18
CA ALA A 132 -3.55 17.63 4.51
C ALA A 132 -4.38 18.78 5.11
N PRO A 133 -4.60 19.90 4.39
CA PRO A 133 -5.28 21.04 4.98
C PRO A 133 -6.75 20.70 5.29
N GLY A 134 -7.16 21.00 6.53
CA GLY A 134 -8.52 20.77 7.02
C GLY A 134 -8.81 19.35 7.49
N LEU A 135 -7.86 18.40 7.39
CA LEU A 135 -7.98 17.07 7.97
C LEU A 135 -7.37 17.06 9.38
N ASP A 136 -8.16 16.67 10.38
CA ASP A 136 -7.58 16.23 11.65
C ASP A 136 -7.05 14.80 11.46
N TRP A 137 -5.77 14.72 11.16
CA TRP A 137 -5.11 13.51 10.67
C TRP A 137 -5.18 12.32 11.64
N TYR A 138 -5.23 12.60 12.96
CA TYR A 138 -5.31 11.55 13.99
C TYR A 138 -6.73 11.29 14.49
N ALA A 139 -7.70 12.11 14.11
CA ALA A 139 -9.08 11.96 14.58
C ALA A 139 -9.70 10.64 14.11
N GLY A 140 -10.15 9.84 15.08
CA GLY A 140 -10.73 8.52 14.79
C GLY A 140 -9.73 7.36 14.80
N MET A 141 -8.42 7.62 14.80
CA MET A 141 -7.44 6.55 15.01
C MET A 141 -7.55 5.99 16.43
N GLY A 142 -7.39 4.66 16.55
CA GLY A 142 -7.23 4.03 17.85
C GLY A 142 -5.95 4.49 18.55
N ALA A 143 -5.99 4.54 19.89
CA ALA A 143 -4.91 5.12 20.70
C ALA A 143 -3.54 4.48 20.44
N PHE A 144 -3.51 3.17 20.20
CA PHE A 144 -2.28 2.42 19.92
C PHE A 144 -1.59 2.91 18.63
N GLY A 145 -2.31 2.95 17.49
CA GLY A 145 -1.77 3.42 16.21
C GLY A 145 -1.42 4.90 16.24
N ALA A 146 -2.28 5.73 16.84
CA ALA A 146 -2.02 7.17 17.00
C ALA A 146 -0.75 7.45 17.84
N ALA A 147 -0.49 6.68 18.90
CA ALA A 147 0.72 6.83 19.72
C ALA A 147 1.98 6.47 18.91
N SER A 148 1.95 5.39 18.15
CA SER A 148 3.04 4.94 17.28
C SER A 148 3.41 6.01 16.25
N LEU A 149 2.42 6.54 15.51
CA LEU A 149 2.64 7.57 14.48
C LEU A 149 3.01 8.94 15.09
N ARG A 150 2.51 9.28 16.29
CA ARG A 150 2.96 10.49 16.99
C ARG A 150 4.41 10.38 17.46
N ALA A 151 4.88 9.18 17.84
CA ALA A 151 6.29 8.93 18.12
C ALA A 151 7.15 9.10 16.84
N ALA A 152 6.68 8.61 15.69
CA ALA A 152 7.33 8.85 14.41
C ALA A 152 7.41 10.36 14.07
N ALA A 153 6.36 11.12 14.32
CA ALA A 153 6.33 12.59 14.11
C ALA A 153 7.36 13.35 14.99
N GLN A 154 7.83 12.75 16.10
CA GLN A 154 8.92 13.29 16.91
C GLN A 154 10.31 12.90 16.38
N GLY A 155 10.37 12.07 15.35
CA GLY A 155 11.60 11.64 14.69
C GLY A 155 12.00 10.19 15.04
N ARG A 156 13.02 9.71 14.31
CA ARG A 156 13.45 8.31 14.36
C ARG A 156 13.79 7.81 15.77
N ALA A 157 14.48 8.61 16.58
CA ALA A 157 14.86 8.18 17.93
C ALA A 157 13.65 7.90 18.82
N ALA A 158 12.62 8.76 18.75
CA ALA A 158 11.37 8.58 19.49
C ALA A 158 10.59 7.35 18.98
N LYS A 159 10.54 7.15 17.66
CA LYS A 159 9.91 5.97 17.07
C LYS A 159 10.60 4.66 17.45
N VAL A 160 11.95 4.60 17.38
CA VAL A 160 12.74 3.44 17.83
C VAL A 160 12.49 3.14 19.31
N TYR A 161 12.47 4.19 20.16
CA TYR A 161 12.15 4.01 21.57
C TYR A 161 10.74 3.45 21.79
N HIS A 162 9.74 3.97 21.06
CA HIS A 162 8.35 3.51 21.14
C HIS A 162 8.23 2.03 20.78
N GLU A 163 8.82 1.60 19.65
CA GLU A 163 8.81 0.19 19.25
C GLU A 163 9.55 -0.71 20.23
N GLY A 164 10.62 -0.21 20.83
CA GLY A 164 11.39 -0.92 21.86
C GLY A 164 10.64 -1.16 23.17
N LEU A 165 9.49 -0.51 23.40
CA LEU A 165 8.63 -0.76 24.56
C LEU A 165 7.95 -2.14 24.51
N GLY A 166 7.88 -2.77 23.32
CA GLY A 166 7.26 -4.09 23.16
C GLY A 166 5.77 -4.11 23.56
N LEU A 167 5.05 -3.02 23.26
CA LEU A 167 3.63 -2.93 23.61
C LEU A 167 2.82 -3.98 22.88
N GLU A 168 1.91 -4.64 23.59
CA GLU A 168 0.98 -5.59 22.97
C GLU A 168 0.02 -4.84 22.04
N PHE A 169 -0.28 -5.48 20.91
CA PHE A 169 -1.25 -4.93 19.93
C PHE A 169 -2.63 -4.81 20.59
N ASP A 170 -3.20 -3.61 20.48
CA ASP A 170 -4.54 -3.34 20.98
C ASP A 170 -5.57 -3.97 20.05
N ARG A 171 -6.24 -5.02 20.54
CA ARG A 171 -7.25 -5.75 19.75
C ARG A 171 -8.47 -4.91 19.36
N GLU A 172 -8.73 -3.80 20.05
CA GLU A 172 -9.81 -2.87 19.71
C GLU A 172 -9.51 -2.01 18.47
N MET A 173 -8.27 -2.06 17.96
CA MET A 173 -7.91 -1.46 16.67
C MET A 173 -8.67 -2.10 15.49
N PHE A 174 -9.07 -3.37 15.62
CA PHE A 174 -9.82 -4.12 14.63
C PHE A 174 -11.25 -4.36 15.06
N THR A 175 -12.17 -4.29 14.09
CA THR A 175 -13.57 -4.64 14.28
C THR A 175 -13.76 -6.16 14.34
N PRO A 176 -14.92 -6.68 14.81
CA PRO A 176 -15.21 -8.11 14.70
C PRO A 176 -15.10 -8.62 13.25
N GLU A 177 -15.54 -7.84 12.27
CA GLU A 177 -15.48 -8.16 10.84
C GLU A 177 -14.02 -8.25 10.34
N ASP A 178 -13.11 -7.43 10.90
CA ASP A 178 -11.68 -7.52 10.60
C ASP A 178 -11.07 -8.83 11.14
N TRP A 179 -11.46 -9.21 12.35
CA TRP A 179 -11.02 -10.49 12.94
C TRP A 179 -11.54 -11.70 12.17
N ASP A 180 -12.80 -11.64 11.69
CA ASP A 180 -13.38 -12.68 10.84
C ASP A 180 -12.65 -12.74 9.49
N ALA A 181 -12.31 -11.62 8.89
CA ALA A 181 -11.52 -11.57 7.67
C ALA A 181 -10.14 -12.22 7.86
N LEU A 182 -9.44 -11.91 8.96
CA LEU A 182 -8.14 -12.52 9.31
C LEU A 182 -8.24 -14.02 9.59
N ALA A 183 -9.31 -14.48 10.24
CA ALA A 183 -9.54 -15.90 10.46
C ALA A 183 -9.92 -16.67 9.18
N GLY A 184 -10.39 -15.95 8.16
CA GLY A 184 -10.90 -16.49 6.90
C GLY A 184 -10.01 -16.19 5.70
N SER A 185 -10.57 -15.48 4.72
CA SER A 185 -9.97 -15.23 3.40
C SER A 185 -8.64 -14.48 3.46
N TRP A 186 -8.42 -13.68 4.51
CA TRP A 186 -7.21 -12.86 4.67
C TRP A 186 -6.23 -13.41 5.71
N SER A 187 -6.35 -14.68 6.14
CA SER A 187 -5.33 -15.38 6.96
C SER A 187 -3.94 -15.38 6.30
N TRP A 188 -3.89 -15.11 5.00
CA TRP A 188 -2.66 -14.86 4.24
C TRP A 188 -1.73 -13.81 4.88
N PHE A 189 -2.26 -12.84 5.65
CA PHE A 189 -1.45 -11.81 6.31
C PHE A 189 -0.35 -12.37 7.20
N ASP A 190 -0.55 -13.51 7.85
CA ASP A 190 0.48 -14.16 8.67
C ASP A 190 1.73 -14.49 7.84
N SER A 191 1.55 -14.83 6.56
CA SER A 191 2.63 -15.19 5.64
C SER A 191 3.46 -13.98 5.18
N VAL A 192 2.98 -12.75 5.37
CA VAL A 192 3.64 -11.52 4.92
C VAL A 192 4.07 -10.60 6.06
N ILE A 193 3.42 -10.69 7.24
CA ILE A 193 3.78 -9.91 8.42
C ILE A 193 5.02 -10.52 9.12
N THR A 194 4.99 -11.83 9.39
CA THR A 194 6.08 -12.51 10.09
C THR A 194 7.45 -12.31 9.42
N PRO A 195 7.63 -12.52 8.11
CA PRO A 195 8.91 -12.27 7.46
C PRO A 195 9.28 -10.79 7.36
N ALA A 196 8.31 -9.87 7.38
CA ALA A 196 8.56 -8.45 7.31
C ALA A 196 9.37 -7.90 8.50
N VAL A 197 9.19 -8.49 9.69
CA VAL A 197 9.84 -8.07 10.93
C VAL A 197 10.95 -9.01 11.39
N ALA A 198 11.18 -10.11 10.67
CA ALA A 198 12.14 -11.15 11.06
C ALA A 198 13.61 -10.64 11.13
N LYS A 199 13.95 -9.59 10.39
CA LYS A 199 15.29 -8.98 10.35
C LYS A 199 15.37 -7.67 11.15
N GLY A 200 14.31 -7.28 11.84
CA GLY A 200 14.21 -6.02 12.58
C GLY A 200 13.05 -5.15 12.12
N LEU A 201 12.98 -3.95 12.66
CA LEU A 201 11.85 -3.02 12.45
C LEU A 201 12.21 -1.82 11.57
N ASP A 202 13.36 -1.81 10.89
CA ASP A 202 13.81 -0.66 10.10
C ASP A 202 12.79 -0.26 9.02
N GLY A 203 12.21 -1.25 8.32
CA GLY A 203 11.19 -0.99 7.31
C GLY A 203 9.95 -0.33 7.88
N LEU A 204 9.43 -0.82 9.03
CA LEU A 204 8.29 -0.25 9.73
C LEU A 204 8.58 1.18 10.21
N ILE A 205 9.76 1.38 10.81
CA ILE A 205 10.18 2.69 11.31
C ILE A 205 10.30 3.70 10.17
N ASP A 206 10.94 3.31 9.05
CA ASP A 206 11.08 4.18 7.89
C ASP A 206 9.76 4.49 7.20
N ASP A 207 8.83 3.53 7.14
CA ASP A 207 7.48 3.76 6.63
C ASP A 207 6.72 4.78 7.48
N ASP A 208 6.68 4.58 8.80
CA ASP A 208 5.95 5.48 9.68
C ASP A 208 6.54 6.90 9.67
N LEU A 209 7.87 7.03 9.57
CA LEU A 209 8.51 8.33 9.36
C LEU A 209 8.10 8.97 8.03
N ALA A 210 8.02 8.19 6.95
CA ALA A 210 7.60 8.69 5.66
C ALA A 210 6.14 9.15 5.64
N TYR A 211 5.24 8.48 6.38
CA TYR A 211 3.83 8.89 6.45
C TYR A 211 3.61 10.21 7.19
N VAL A 212 4.42 10.49 8.21
CA VAL A 212 4.30 11.69 9.06
C VAL A 212 5.22 12.83 8.64
N THR A 213 5.80 12.77 7.46
CA THR A 213 6.58 13.83 6.81
C THR A 213 5.95 14.20 5.46
N PRO A 214 6.34 15.31 4.82
CA PRO A 214 5.87 15.61 3.46
C PRO A 214 6.13 14.47 2.51
N TRP A 215 5.11 14.04 1.76
CA TRP A 215 5.16 12.84 0.91
C TRP A 215 6.04 12.96 -0.34
N GLY A 216 6.52 14.17 -0.68
CA GLY A 216 7.29 14.42 -1.89
C GLY A 216 6.45 14.60 -3.16
N PHE A 217 5.11 14.55 -3.05
CA PHE A 217 4.19 14.79 -4.17
C PHE A 217 2.84 15.34 -3.68
N ASP A 218 2.06 15.93 -4.62
CA ASP A 218 0.68 16.39 -4.38
C ASP A 218 -0.30 15.43 -5.07
N PRO A 219 -1.23 14.77 -4.34
CA PRO A 219 -2.26 13.90 -4.93
C PRO A 219 -3.17 14.59 -5.94
N ALA A 220 -3.32 15.92 -5.87
CA ALA A 220 -4.09 16.69 -6.85
C ALA A 220 -3.50 16.66 -8.27
N ARG A 221 -2.24 16.23 -8.40
CA ARG A 221 -1.55 16.10 -9.71
C ARG A 221 -1.76 14.76 -10.40
N ILE A 222 -2.44 13.81 -9.74
CA ILE A 222 -2.77 12.52 -10.36
C ILE A 222 -3.74 12.76 -11.54
N VAL A 223 -3.41 12.23 -12.70
CA VAL A 223 -4.19 12.39 -13.93
C VAL A 223 -4.94 11.12 -14.34
N CYS A 224 -4.48 9.93 -13.91
CA CYS A 224 -5.17 8.68 -14.19
C CYS A 224 -6.38 8.49 -13.25
N PRO A 225 -7.33 7.60 -13.61
CA PRO A 225 -8.41 7.21 -12.71
C PRO A 225 -7.89 6.65 -11.39
N VAL A 226 -8.52 7.03 -10.27
CA VAL A 226 -8.19 6.58 -8.91
C VAL A 226 -9.43 5.97 -8.27
N LEU A 227 -9.32 4.78 -7.70
CA LEU A 227 -10.33 4.21 -6.83
C LEU A 227 -9.82 4.24 -5.39
N LEU A 228 -10.61 4.85 -4.52
CA LEU A 228 -10.41 4.87 -3.07
C LEU A 228 -11.45 3.97 -2.44
N VAL A 229 -11.04 2.98 -1.65
CA VAL A 229 -11.95 2.05 -0.95
C VAL A 229 -11.67 2.11 0.53
N HIS A 230 -12.71 2.35 1.37
CA HIS A 230 -12.50 2.54 2.80
C HIS A 230 -13.65 2.02 3.65
N GLY A 231 -13.31 1.34 4.74
CA GLY A 231 -14.25 0.95 5.78
C GLY A 231 -14.55 2.11 6.73
N GLN A 232 -15.83 2.41 6.98
CA GLN A 232 -16.22 3.53 7.86
C GLN A 232 -15.93 3.26 9.35
N ARG A 233 -15.68 1.99 9.71
CA ARG A 233 -15.33 1.59 11.08
C ARG A 233 -13.82 1.39 11.27
N ASP A 234 -13.02 1.79 10.29
CA ASP A 234 -11.56 1.69 10.34
C ASP A 234 -10.99 2.58 11.45
N ARG A 235 -10.29 1.95 12.43
CA ARG A 235 -9.61 2.60 13.55
C ARG A 235 -8.10 2.63 13.40
N MET A 236 -7.56 1.95 12.38
CA MET A 236 -6.14 2.04 12.02
C MET A 236 -5.88 3.29 11.21
N VAL A 237 -6.65 3.46 10.13
CA VAL A 237 -6.66 4.64 9.26
C VAL A 237 -8.12 5.08 9.11
N PRO A 238 -8.54 6.18 9.70
CA PRO A 238 -9.93 6.65 9.61
C PRO A 238 -10.37 6.94 8.17
N ALA A 239 -11.64 6.68 7.85
CA ALA A 239 -12.19 6.90 6.50
C ALA A 239 -12.08 8.34 6.01
N SER A 240 -11.97 9.31 6.92
CA SER A 240 -11.73 10.73 6.61
C SER A 240 -10.48 10.98 5.75
N HIS A 241 -9.48 10.08 5.82
CA HIS A 241 -8.30 10.14 4.96
C HIS A 241 -8.66 9.93 3.47
N SER A 242 -9.44 8.90 3.16
CA SER A 242 -9.91 8.67 1.79
C SER A 242 -10.95 9.71 1.34
N GLU A 243 -11.76 10.23 2.24
CA GLU A 243 -12.70 11.34 1.95
C GLU A 243 -11.93 12.59 1.52
N TRP A 244 -10.85 12.92 2.24
CA TRP A 244 -9.98 14.04 1.88
C TRP A 244 -9.30 13.80 0.53
N LEU A 245 -8.76 12.60 0.29
CA LEU A 245 -8.14 12.23 -0.98
C LEU A 245 -9.14 12.32 -2.15
N ALA A 246 -10.38 11.87 -1.95
CA ALA A 246 -11.43 11.96 -2.97
C ALA A 246 -11.75 13.40 -3.39
N GLN A 247 -11.63 14.35 -2.48
CA GLN A 247 -11.81 15.78 -2.78
C GLN A 247 -10.61 16.38 -3.54
N ARG A 248 -9.43 15.76 -3.45
CA ARG A 248 -8.19 16.26 -4.08
C ARG A 248 -7.88 15.60 -5.42
N CYS A 249 -8.10 14.30 -5.55
CA CYS A 249 -7.86 13.56 -6.80
C CYS A 249 -9.02 13.79 -7.76
N ARG A 250 -8.80 14.54 -8.85
CA ARG A 250 -9.86 14.99 -9.78
C ARG A 250 -10.64 13.85 -10.45
N SER A 251 -10.01 12.71 -10.67
CA SER A 251 -10.59 11.54 -11.36
C SER A 251 -10.74 10.38 -10.40
N SER A 252 -11.21 10.64 -9.17
CA SER A 252 -11.38 9.60 -8.15
C SER A 252 -12.84 9.16 -7.99
N GLU A 253 -13.00 7.87 -7.72
CA GLU A 253 -14.19 7.27 -7.16
C GLU A 253 -13.91 6.89 -5.70
N LEU A 254 -14.89 7.09 -4.80
CA LEU A 254 -14.80 6.68 -3.41
C LEU A 254 -15.86 5.62 -3.10
N TRP A 255 -15.41 4.43 -2.72
CA TRP A 255 -16.27 3.35 -2.23
C TRP A 255 -16.17 3.28 -0.71
N GLN A 256 -17.13 3.87 -0.04
CA GLN A 256 -17.27 3.75 1.42
C GLN A 256 -18.06 2.50 1.80
N ARG A 257 -17.58 1.79 2.82
CA ARG A 257 -18.17 0.53 3.32
C ARG A 257 -18.59 0.71 4.78
N PRO A 258 -19.90 0.89 5.03
CA PRO A 258 -20.41 1.32 6.35
C PRO A 258 -20.06 0.38 7.50
N ASP A 259 -19.99 -0.91 7.22
CA ASP A 259 -19.83 -1.95 8.23
C ASP A 259 -18.40 -2.50 8.34
N ASP A 260 -17.53 -2.14 7.38
CA ASP A 260 -16.16 -2.65 7.33
C ASP A 260 -15.18 -1.80 8.15
N GLY A 261 -14.14 -2.48 8.66
CA GLY A 261 -12.96 -1.89 9.27
C GLY A 261 -11.77 -1.86 8.32
N HIS A 262 -10.57 -2.01 8.88
CA HIS A 262 -9.30 -1.88 8.16
C HIS A 262 -8.99 -3.05 7.24
N LEU A 263 -9.35 -4.26 7.65
CA LEU A 263 -9.04 -5.51 6.94
C LEU A 263 -10.26 -6.08 6.21
N SER A 264 -11.44 -6.01 6.81
CA SER A 264 -12.67 -6.50 6.21
C SER A 264 -13.02 -5.78 4.90
N VAL A 265 -12.62 -4.50 4.76
CA VAL A 265 -12.73 -3.75 3.50
C VAL A 265 -11.99 -4.39 2.32
N LEU A 266 -10.99 -5.23 2.58
CA LEU A 266 -10.29 -6.01 1.55
C LEU A 266 -11.18 -7.05 0.86
N ASN A 267 -12.35 -7.39 1.40
CA ASN A 267 -13.34 -8.21 0.71
C ASN A 267 -13.83 -7.57 -0.59
N TYR A 268 -13.60 -6.27 -0.78
CA TYR A 268 -13.87 -5.54 -2.03
C TYR A 268 -12.65 -5.45 -2.97
N ALA A 269 -11.51 -6.04 -2.60
CA ALA A 269 -10.31 -6.00 -3.42
C ALA A 269 -10.49 -6.70 -4.78
N ALA A 270 -11.27 -7.79 -4.83
CA ALA A 270 -11.62 -8.45 -6.10
C ALA A 270 -12.45 -7.51 -7.02
N SER A 271 -13.43 -6.80 -6.48
CA SER A 271 -14.19 -5.79 -7.23
C SER A 271 -13.31 -4.64 -7.69
N SER A 272 -12.31 -4.27 -6.90
CA SER A 272 -11.33 -3.24 -7.27
C SER A 272 -10.45 -3.68 -8.44
N LEU A 273 -10.11 -4.97 -8.55
CA LEU A 273 -9.40 -5.52 -9.73
C LEU A 273 -10.27 -5.47 -10.99
N ILE A 274 -11.57 -5.77 -10.86
CA ILE A 274 -12.53 -5.66 -11.97
C ILE A 274 -12.60 -4.20 -12.43
N TRP A 275 -12.67 -3.26 -11.49
CA TRP A 275 -12.63 -1.81 -11.78
C TRP A 275 -11.35 -1.43 -12.51
N LEU A 276 -10.15 -1.83 -12.02
CA LEU A 276 -8.87 -1.59 -12.70
C LEU A 276 -8.86 -2.11 -14.13
N ARG A 277 -9.37 -3.32 -14.33
CA ARG A 277 -9.45 -3.94 -15.66
C ARG A 277 -10.35 -3.15 -16.62
N GLY A 278 -11.41 -2.54 -16.08
CA GLY A 278 -12.32 -1.69 -16.83
C GLY A 278 -11.66 -0.42 -17.39
N GLN A 279 -10.66 0.12 -16.71
CA GLN A 279 -9.97 1.35 -17.14
C GLN A 279 -9.12 1.19 -18.41
N LEU A 280 -8.78 -0.04 -18.81
CA LEU A 280 -8.05 -0.30 -20.06
C LEU A 280 -8.92 -0.25 -21.32
N ARG A 281 -10.24 -0.17 -21.19
CA ARG A 281 -11.20 -0.24 -22.33
C ARG A 281 -11.64 1.13 -22.83
N THR A 282 -11.09 2.20 -22.28
CA THR A 282 -11.50 3.59 -22.57
C THR A 282 -10.57 4.34 -23.54
N ASP A 283 -9.63 3.62 -24.22
CA ASP A 283 -8.79 4.20 -25.29
C ASP A 283 -9.35 3.91 -26.69
#